data_849ae51d026f86bba394a07bf5f70c9a
#
_entry.id   849ae51d026f86bba394a07bf5f70c9a
#
_cell.length_a   1.000
_cell.length_b   1.000
_cell.length_c   1.000
_cell.angle_alpha   90.00
_cell.angle_beta   90.00
_cell.angle_gamma   90.00
#
_symmetry.space_group_name_H-M   'P 1'
#
loop_
_entity.id
_entity.type
_entity.pdbx_description
1 polymer ?
#
loop_
_entity_poly.entity_id
_entity_poly.type
_entity_poly.pdbx_seq_one_letter_code
_entity_poly.pdbx_strand_id
1 'polypeptide(L)'
;MRSVRPQLAPGEPAAERDSFGEVVLVGRLREAIRRLNPAIPEEARTEALRKVLRVGMPSLTQTNRAFHRMLRDGVEVEYPRADGSIAGDHVRLVDFAEVLANDWLAVNQFTVIEGQHNRGRTRDKRIYE
;
A
#
# COMPACT_ATOMS: atom_id res chain seq x y z
N MET A 1 -18.86 18.25 -5.33
CA MET A 1 -17.74 18.19 -4.38
C MET A 1 -16.53 18.92 -4.93
N ARG A 2 -15.89 19.64 -4.08
CA ARG A 2 -14.71 20.36 -4.49
C ARG A 2 -13.53 19.40 -4.64
N SER A 3 -12.79 19.56 -5.72
CA SER A 3 -11.59 18.76 -5.93
C SER A 3 -10.57 19.02 -4.84
N VAL A 4 -9.92 18.00 -4.40
CA VAL A 4 -8.84 18.12 -3.46
C VAL A 4 -7.57 18.47 -4.22
N ARG A 5 -6.90 19.46 -3.78
CA ARG A 5 -5.68 19.88 -4.44
C ARG A 5 -4.48 19.23 -3.79
N PRO A 6 -3.49 18.83 -4.59
CA PRO A 6 -2.33 18.12 -4.04
C PRO A 6 -1.54 18.95 -3.02
N GLN A 7 -1.61 20.26 -3.10
CA GLN A 7 -0.85 21.12 -2.23
C GLN A 7 -1.52 21.43 -0.90
N LEU A 8 -2.39 20.57 -0.46
CA LEU A 8 -3.04 20.75 0.82
C LEU A 8 -2.05 20.53 1.95
N ALA A 9 -2.49 20.87 3.15
CA ALA A 9 -1.64 20.84 4.34
C ALA A 9 -0.97 19.48 4.51
N PRO A 10 0.23 19.47 5.12
CA PRO A 10 0.89 18.19 5.41
C PRO A 10 0.00 17.30 6.26
N GLY A 11 0.00 16.02 5.95
CA GLY A 11 -0.85 15.07 6.63
C GLY A 11 -2.15 14.79 5.91
N GLU A 12 -2.51 15.63 4.94
CA GLU A 12 -3.67 15.37 4.12
C GLU A 12 -3.35 14.26 3.12
N PRO A 13 -4.27 13.33 2.90
CA PRO A 13 -3.99 12.24 1.96
C PRO A 13 -3.59 12.73 0.56
N ALA A 14 -4.19 13.82 0.11
CA ALA A 14 -3.87 14.35 -1.21
C ALA A 14 -2.43 14.85 -1.29
N ALA A 15 -1.88 15.33 -0.18
CA ALA A 15 -0.50 15.82 -0.15
C ALA A 15 0.51 14.67 -0.22
N GLU A 16 0.07 13.46 0.08
CA GLU A 16 0.96 12.30 0.09
C GLU A 16 0.89 11.49 -1.20
N ARG A 17 0.11 11.96 -2.17
CA ARG A 17 -0.06 11.24 -3.44
C ARG A 17 0.43 12.09 -4.59
N ASP A 18 1.06 11.43 -5.57
CA ASP A 18 1.50 12.11 -6.77
C ASP A 18 0.32 12.42 -7.69
N SER A 19 -0.74 11.63 -7.62
CA SER A 19 -1.93 11.86 -8.42
C SER A 19 -3.14 11.28 -7.73
N PHE A 20 -4.32 11.71 -8.14
CA PHE A 20 -5.56 11.15 -7.60
C PHE A 20 -5.85 9.75 -8.13
N GLY A 21 -5.08 9.26 -9.09
CA GLY A 21 -5.21 7.89 -9.55
C GLY A 21 -4.60 6.89 -8.58
N GLU A 22 -3.77 7.34 -7.67
CA GLU A 22 -3.14 6.46 -6.71
C GLU A 22 -4.03 6.25 -5.50
N VAL A 23 -4.24 4.98 -5.15
CA VAL A 23 -5.03 4.61 -3.98
C VAL A 23 -4.15 4.22 -2.81
N VAL A 24 -2.89 3.92 -3.06
CA VAL A 24 -1.95 3.53 -2.01
C VAL A 24 -1.09 4.73 -1.66
N LEU A 25 -0.99 5.02 -0.37
CA LEU A 25 -0.09 6.06 0.10
C LEU A 25 1.29 5.44 0.27
N VAL A 26 2.07 5.48 -0.80
CA VAL A 26 3.31 4.72 -0.91
C VAL A 26 4.31 5.09 0.18
N GLY A 27 4.42 6.38 0.49
CA GLY A 27 5.34 6.83 1.53
C GLY A 27 5.01 6.25 2.90
N ARG A 28 3.72 6.24 3.24
CA ARG A 28 3.28 5.66 4.50
C ARG A 28 3.49 4.15 4.54
N LEU A 29 3.21 3.49 3.43
CA LEU A 29 3.40 2.05 3.34
C LEU A 29 4.87 1.68 3.48
N ARG A 30 5.75 2.40 2.78
CA ARG A 30 7.18 2.15 2.88
C ARG A 30 7.67 2.30 4.32
N GLU A 31 7.22 3.36 4.99
CA GLU A 31 7.62 3.62 6.36
C GLU A 31 7.08 2.56 7.30
N ALA A 32 5.84 2.12 7.10
CA ALA A 32 5.26 1.07 7.92
C ALA A 32 6.02 -0.25 7.75
N ILE A 33 6.35 -0.60 6.52
CA ILE A 33 7.11 -1.81 6.24
C ILE A 33 8.46 -1.75 6.94
N ARG A 34 9.13 -0.61 6.89
CA ARG A 34 10.41 -0.44 7.56
C ARG A 34 10.27 -0.59 9.07
N ARG A 35 9.27 0.04 9.65
CA ARG A 35 9.09 0.06 11.09
C ARG A 35 8.66 -1.28 11.66
N LEU A 36 7.78 -1.97 10.94
CA LEU A 36 7.24 -3.24 11.42
C LEU A 36 8.15 -4.44 11.17
N ASN A 37 9.19 -4.26 10.34
CA ASN A 37 10.06 -5.37 9.96
C ASN A 37 11.54 -4.98 10.07
N PRO A 38 11.99 -4.60 11.26
CA PRO A 38 13.36 -4.12 11.39
C PRO A 38 14.42 -5.19 11.13
N ALA A 39 14.07 -6.45 11.30
CA ALA A 39 15.03 -7.55 11.11
C ALA A 39 15.16 -7.99 9.66
N ILE A 40 14.27 -7.56 8.79
CA ILE A 40 14.30 -7.94 7.38
C ILE A 40 15.12 -6.91 6.61
N PRO A 41 16.04 -7.34 5.74
CA PRO A 41 16.89 -6.41 4.99
C PRO A 41 16.06 -5.48 4.11
N GLU A 42 16.61 -4.30 3.86
CA GLU A 42 15.93 -3.29 3.08
C GLU A 42 15.57 -3.77 1.68
N GLU A 43 16.43 -4.57 1.07
CA GLU A 43 16.16 -5.09 -0.27
C GLU A 43 14.90 -5.95 -0.28
N ALA A 44 14.74 -6.78 0.75
CA ALA A 44 13.56 -7.63 0.84
C ALA A 44 12.31 -6.80 1.15
N ARG A 45 12.45 -5.76 1.97
CA ARG A 45 11.34 -4.85 2.24
C ARG A 45 10.91 -4.10 0.99
N THR A 46 11.88 -3.69 0.17
CA THR A 46 11.59 -3.04 -1.11
C THR A 46 10.86 -3.98 -2.05
N GLU A 47 11.26 -5.24 -2.06
CA GLU A 47 10.59 -6.23 -2.89
C GLU A 47 9.15 -6.45 -2.42
N ALA A 48 8.93 -6.46 -1.11
CA ALA A 48 7.58 -6.58 -0.57
C ALA A 48 6.71 -5.40 -1.00
N LEU A 49 7.24 -4.20 -0.92
CA LEU A 49 6.52 -3.02 -1.37
C LEU A 49 6.14 -3.14 -2.84
N ARG A 50 7.09 -3.59 -3.65
CA ARG A 50 6.84 -3.78 -5.08
C ARG A 50 5.73 -4.80 -5.32
N LYS A 51 5.72 -5.88 -4.56
CA LYS A 51 4.68 -6.89 -4.70
C LYS A 51 3.30 -6.35 -4.35
N VAL A 52 3.21 -5.55 -3.29
CA VAL A 52 1.94 -4.94 -2.91
C VAL A 52 1.41 -4.03 -4.01
N LEU A 53 2.30 -3.23 -4.60
CA LEU A 53 1.89 -2.26 -5.61
C LEU A 53 1.54 -2.91 -6.94
N ARG A 54 1.98 -4.14 -7.15
CA ARG A 54 1.76 -4.84 -8.42
C ARG A 54 0.68 -5.89 -8.37
N VAL A 55 -0.08 -5.97 -7.31
CA VAL A 55 -1.12 -6.99 -7.24
C VAL A 55 -2.08 -6.78 -8.39
N GLY A 56 -2.15 -7.77 -9.26
CA GLY A 56 -3.06 -7.74 -10.39
C GLY A 56 -3.39 -9.17 -10.77
N MET A 57 -4.65 -9.49 -10.75
CA MET A 57 -5.15 -10.81 -11.10
C MET A 57 -6.21 -10.66 -12.16
N PRO A 58 -6.59 -11.76 -12.83
CA PRO A 58 -7.58 -11.68 -13.90
C PRO A 58 -8.91 -11.08 -13.48
N SER A 59 -9.28 -11.18 -12.20
CA SER A 59 -10.53 -10.62 -11.74
C SER A 59 -10.32 -9.79 -10.50
N LEU A 60 -11.25 -8.86 -10.26
CA LEU A 60 -11.22 -8.02 -9.07
C LEU A 60 -11.31 -8.85 -7.80
N THR A 61 -12.12 -9.91 -7.82
CA THR A 61 -12.27 -10.79 -6.68
C THR A 61 -10.93 -11.45 -6.33
N GLN A 62 -10.20 -11.92 -7.34
CA GLN A 62 -8.91 -12.54 -7.11
C GLN A 62 -7.88 -11.52 -6.60
N THR A 63 -7.92 -10.31 -7.14
CA THR A 63 -7.03 -9.24 -6.69
C THR A 63 -7.27 -8.91 -5.23
N ASN A 64 -8.55 -8.76 -4.86
CA ASN A 64 -8.89 -8.44 -3.48
C ASN A 64 -8.49 -9.56 -2.53
N ARG A 65 -8.67 -10.80 -2.95
CA ARG A 65 -8.30 -11.96 -2.13
C ARG A 65 -6.79 -12.02 -1.94
N ALA A 66 -6.04 -11.76 -2.99
CA ALA A 66 -4.58 -11.77 -2.92
C ALA A 66 -4.09 -10.66 -1.99
N PHE A 67 -4.67 -9.48 -2.10
CA PHE A 67 -4.30 -8.36 -1.25
C PHE A 67 -4.65 -8.64 0.21
N HIS A 68 -5.83 -9.20 0.44
CA HIS A 68 -6.26 -9.57 1.79
C HIS A 68 -5.30 -10.56 2.43
N ARG A 69 -4.82 -11.52 1.64
CA ARG A 69 -3.86 -12.50 2.13
C ARG A 69 -2.55 -11.83 2.54
N MET A 70 -2.09 -10.86 1.76
CA MET A 70 -0.89 -10.12 2.10
C MET A 70 -1.08 -9.31 3.40
N LEU A 71 -2.26 -8.73 3.59
CA LEU A 71 -2.54 -8.02 4.83
C LEU A 71 -2.54 -8.94 6.03
N ARG A 72 -3.13 -10.12 5.87
CA ARG A 72 -3.28 -11.06 6.97
C ARG A 72 -1.98 -11.77 7.31
N ASP A 73 -1.28 -12.26 6.29
CA ASP A 73 -0.14 -13.15 6.48
C ASP A 73 1.22 -12.50 6.21
N GLY A 74 1.23 -11.30 5.67
CA GLY A 74 2.45 -10.65 5.23
C GLY A 74 2.79 -11.02 3.81
N VAL A 75 3.79 -10.35 3.27
CA VAL A 75 4.26 -10.53 1.90
C VAL A 75 5.47 -11.43 1.91
N GLU A 76 5.41 -12.53 1.18
CA GLU A 76 6.52 -13.48 1.12
C GLU A 76 7.70 -12.87 0.37
N VAL A 77 8.89 -12.97 0.96
CA VAL A 77 10.12 -12.51 0.34
C VAL A 77 11.22 -13.51 0.61
N GLU A 78 12.23 -13.50 -0.25
CA GLU A 78 13.43 -14.30 -0.05
C GLU A 78 14.64 -13.40 -0.18
N TYR A 79 15.64 -13.66 0.63
CA TYR A 79 16.86 -12.87 0.57
C TYR A 79 18.05 -13.72 1.06
N PRO A 80 19.26 -13.41 0.56
CA PRO A 80 20.44 -14.16 0.99
C PRO A 80 20.86 -13.75 2.40
N ARG A 81 21.27 -14.73 3.19
CA ARG A 81 21.90 -14.49 4.47
C ARG A 81 23.39 -14.29 4.30
N ALA A 82 24.03 -13.84 5.39
CA ALA A 82 25.47 -13.62 5.36
C ALA A 82 26.25 -14.89 5.05
N ASP A 83 25.72 -16.05 5.42
CA ASP A 83 26.38 -17.33 5.18
C ASP A 83 26.11 -17.91 3.78
N GLY A 84 25.39 -17.18 2.94
CA GLY A 84 25.08 -17.61 1.58
C GLY A 84 23.80 -18.41 1.43
N SER A 85 23.17 -18.79 2.53
CA SER A 85 21.88 -19.47 2.46
C SER A 85 20.78 -18.48 2.14
N ILE A 86 19.63 -19.00 1.67
CA ILE A 86 18.48 -18.15 1.35
C ILE A 86 17.48 -18.22 2.49
N ALA A 87 17.09 -17.08 2.99
CA ALA A 87 16.07 -16.97 4.02
C ALA A 87 14.72 -16.66 3.37
N GLY A 88 13.67 -17.30 3.84
CA GLY A 88 12.31 -16.95 3.49
C GLY A 88 11.65 -16.27 4.65
N ASP A 89 10.89 -15.22 4.38
CA ASP A 89 10.27 -14.46 5.43
C ASP A 89 8.98 -13.82 4.94
N HIS A 90 8.19 -13.30 5.89
CA HIS A 90 6.97 -12.59 5.58
C HIS A 90 7.10 -11.17 6.08
N VAL A 91 7.01 -10.21 5.17
CA VAL A 91 7.05 -8.79 5.51
C VAL A 91 5.68 -8.36 5.97
N ARG A 92 5.58 -7.92 7.21
CA ARG A 92 4.28 -7.54 7.78
C ARG A 92 3.88 -6.14 7.31
N LEU A 93 2.62 -6.02 6.92
CA LEU A 93 2.04 -4.74 6.56
C LEU A 93 1.24 -4.15 7.70
N VAL A 94 0.77 -5.00 8.61
CA VAL A 94 -0.05 -4.63 9.76
C VAL A 94 0.42 -5.47 10.94
N ASP A 95 0.45 -4.86 12.11
CA ASP A 95 0.72 -5.60 13.33
C ASP A 95 -0.60 -5.84 14.05
N PHE A 96 -1.06 -7.07 14.07
CA PHE A 96 -2.33 -7.41 14.69
C PHE A 96 -2.22 -7.60 16.20
N ALA A 97 -1.00 -7.83 16.68
CA ALA A 97 -0.79 -8.03 18.12
C ALA A 97 -0.60 -6.70 18.83
N GLU A 98 0.22 -5.83 18.27
CA GLU A 98 0.49 -4.52 18.87
C GLU A 98 -0.19 -3.45 18.04
N VAL A 99 -1.44 -3.19 18.37
CA VAL A 99 -2.29 -2.31 17.56
C VAL A 99 -1.71 -0.90 17.45
N LEU A 100 -1.06 -0.42 18.50
CA LEU A 100 -0.50 0.93 18.50
C LEU A 100 0.78 1.05 17.67
N ALA A 101 1.33 -0.06 17.21
CA ALA A 101 2.50 -0.02 16.33
C ALA A 101 2.11 0.38 14.91
N ASN A 102 0.84 0.34 14.57
CA ASN A 102 0.38 0.71 13.25
C ASN A 102 0.21 2.21 13.11
N ASP A 103 0.37 2.69 11.89
CA ASP A 103 0.16 4.10 11.56
C ASP A 103 -1.27 4.25 11.06
N TRP A 104 -2.14 4.76 11.90
CA TRP A 104 -3.55 4.88 11.58
C TRP A 104 -3.86 6.20 10.89
N LEU A 105 -4.67 6.13 9.87
CA LEU A 105 -5.13 7.32 9.16
C LEU A 105 -6.60 7.14 8.82
N ALA A 106 -7.42 8.03 9.36
CA ALA A 106 -8.84 8.04 9.02
C ALA A 106 -9.05 9.05 7.91
N VAL A 107 -9.70 8.62 6.85
CA VAL A 107 -9.90 9.47 5.68
C VAL A 107 -11.39 9.61 5.42
N ASN A 108 -11.82 10.84 5.28
CA ASN A 108 -13.19 11.16 4.92
C ASN A 108 -13.20 11.66 3.48
N GLN A 109 -14.01 11.05 2.63
CA GLN A 109 -14.16 11.44 1.24
C GLN A 109 -12.84 11.38 0.46
N PHE A 110 -12.21 10.22 0.53
CA PHE A 110 -10.97 9.99 -0.20
C PHE A 110 -11.31 9.91 -1.70
N THR A 111 -10.81 10.87 -2.47
CA THR A 111 -11.11 10.95 -3.89
C THR A 111 -10.13 10.12 -4.70
N VAL A 112 -10.67 9.25 -5.54
CA VAL A 112 -9.87 8.47 -6.47
C VAL A 112 -10.41 8.74 -7.87
N ILE A 113 -9.51 9.13 -8.76
CA ILE A 113 -9.86 9.37 -10.15
C ILE A 113 -9.26 8.24 -10.97
N GLU A 114 -10.13 7.43 -11.55
CA GLU A 114 -9.70 6.34 -12.42
C GLU A 114 -9.29 6.90 -13.76
N GLY A 115 -8.45 6.19 -14.45
CA GLY A 115 -8.02 6.63 -15.75
C GLY A 115 -9.18 6.70 -16.73
N GLN A 116 -8.89 7.19 -17.91
CA GLN A 116 -9.88 7.32 -18.96
C GLN A 116 -10.39 5.95 -19.34
N HIS A 117 -11.66 5.80 -19.20
CA HIS A 117 -12.28 4.58 -19.65
C HIS A 117 -13.06 4.88 -20.90
N ASN A 118 -13.67 3.88 -21.44
CA ASN A 118 -14.56 4.00 -22.56
C ASN A 118 -15.15 5.39 -22.65
N ARG A 119 -15.34 5.95 -23.76
CA ARG A 119 -15.99 7.25 -24.01
C ARG A 119 -15.13 8.42 -23.58
N GLY A 120 -13.90 8.20 -23.23
CA GLY A 120 -13.01 9.31 -22.89
C GLY A 120 -13.43 10.10 -21.66
N ARG A 121 -14.14 9.47 -20.74
CA ARG A 121 -14.55 10.14 -19.51
C ARG A 121 -13.73 9.64 -18.34
N THR A 122 -13.50 10.55 -17.41
CA THR A 122 -12.86 10.22 -16.16
C THR A 122 -13.93 9.93 -15.13
N ARG A 123 -13.74 8.91 -14.35
CA ARG A 123 -14.66 8.57 -13.28
C ARG A 123 -14.10 9.02 -11.96
N ASP A 124 -14.96 9.66 -11.20
CA ASP A 124 -14.62 10.15 -9.88
C ASP A 124 -15.32 9.27 -8.86
N LYS A 125 -14.58 8.59 -8.05
CA LYS A 125 -15.12 7.74 -7.00
C LYS A 125 -14.76 8.30 -5.65
N ARG A 126 -15.66 8.15 -4.72
CA ARG A 126 -15.42 8.53 -3.33
C ARG A 126 -15.44 7.31 -2.46
N ILE A 127 -14.46 7.26 -1.59
CA ILE A 127 -14.32 6.17 -0.63
C ILE A 127 -14.49 6.77 0.75
N TYR A 128 -15.31 6.15 1.57
CA TYR A 128 -15.57 6.62 2.92
C TYR A 128 -15.00 5.65 3.93
N GLU A 129 -14.44 6.21 5.00
CA GLU A 129 -13.89 5.42 6.09
C GLU A 129 -14.83 5.35 7.28
#